data_6f2452b1afa2aabaafcbc2e11e9b9718
#
_entry.id   6f2452b1afa2aabaafcbc2e11e9b9718
#
_cell.length_a   1.000
_cell.length_b   1.000
_cell.length_c   1.000
_cell.angle_alpha   90.00
_cell.angle_beta   90.00
_cell.angle_gamma   90.00
#
_symmetry.space_group_name_H-M   'P 1'
#
loop_
_entity.id
_entity.type
_entity.pdbx_description
1 polymer ?
#
loop_
_entity_poly.entity_id
_entity_poly.type
_entity_poly.pdbx_seq_one_letter_code
_entity_poly.pdbx_strand_id
1 'polypeptide(L)'
;MSQFVTEAFAQQFADNFVQVAQQKLSRFQPLVRQEPNIVGISKTVNRLGQRTAQRRLVRHSDTPLNDQPHSTRFIDLFDWEDGDMLDDQDKIRMLVDPKSDYVAAMVQGLNRAKDDVVIAAALGNARATSGNVALTSGQKIANGGTGLTKAKIISAKQLFRQNEADEFVGEELYFAYGSKQLNDILTDTTLTNQDFVLLRLLQEGNINNKWAGFQWIPSERLPLSGGIRSCFAWAKSGITLGYAEEIMTRVGEDPGKSFNVRIYAKMSIGAVRTEEEKIVQVDAV
;
A
#
# COMPACT_ATOMS: atom_id res chain seq x y z
N MET A 1 0.98 16.05 -60.39
CA MET A 1 0.33 15.47 -59.20
C MET A 1 -0.09 16.62 -58.31
N SER A 2 -1.35 16.69 -57.97
CA SER A 2 -1.87 17.78 -57.13
C SER A 2 -1.24 17.73 -55.76
N GLN A 3 -0.74 18.87 -55.27
CA GLN A 3 -0.15 19.02 -53.93
C GLN A 3 -1.10 18.59 -52.81
N PHE A 4 -2.41 18.65 -53.05
CA PHE A 4 -3.46 18.23 -52.14
C PHE A 4 -3.65 16.72 -51.99
N VAL A 5 -3.11 15.92 -52.92
CA VAL A 5 -3.18 14.45 -52.81
C VAL A 5 -2.17 13.91 -51.80
N THR A 6 -1.06 14.63 -51.60
CA THR A 6 -0.02 14.26 -50.61
C THR A 6 -0.50 14.54 -49.18
N GLU A 7 -1.39 15.49 -48.96
CA GLU A 7 -2.00 15.76 -47.66
C GLU A 7 -3.11 14.77 -47.34
N ALA A 8 -3.67 14.08 -48.34
CA ALA A 8 -4.68 13.05 -48.18
C ALA A 8 -4.09 11.68 -47.76
N PHE A 9 -2.78 11.51 -47.79
CA PHE A 9 -2.14 10.36 -47.11
C PHE A 9 -2.18 10.59 -45.61
N ALA A 10 -3.36 10.35 -45.03
CA ALA A 10 -3.53 10.36 -43.61
C ALA A 10 -2.49 9.45 -42.95
N GLN A 11 -1.77 9.98 -42.02
CA GLN A 11 -0.96 9.15 -41.14
C GLN A 11 -1.85 8.02 -40.64
N GLN A 12 -1.41 6.78 -40.74
CA GLN A 12 -2.12 5.65 -40.17
C GLN A 12 -2.03 5.83 -38.65
N PHE A 13 -3.12 6.31 -38.04
CA PHE A 13 -3.21 6.41 -36.59
C PHE A 13 -3.35 5.01 -36.04
N ALA A 14 -2.65 4.73 -34.93
CA ALA A 14 -2.81 3.47 -34.21
C ALA A 14 -4.26 3.31 -33.77
N ASP A 15 -4.82 2.14 -33.97
CA ASP A 15 -6.21 1.82 -33.61
C ASP A 15 -6.47 1.82 -32.10
N ASN A 16 -5.41 1.93 -31.27
CA ASN A 16 -5.50 1.91 -29.82
C ASN A 16 -4.55 2.95 -29.19
N PHE A 17 -4.99 3.52 -28.07
CA PHE A 17 -4.13 4.33 -27.23
C PHE A 17 -3.14 3.46 -26.45
N VAL A 18 -1.86 3.75 -26.57
CA VAL A 18 -0.82 3.10 -25.77
C VAL A 18 -0.66 3.86 -24.46
N GLN A 19 -1.06 3.25 -23.36
CA GLN A 19 -0.90 3.87 -22.05
C GLN A 19 0.58 3.92 -21.65
N VAL A 20 1.02 5.06 -21.12
CA VAL A 20 2.36 5.21 -20.54
C VAL A 20 2.54 4.24 -19.38
N ALA A 21 3.76 3.74 -19.19
CA ALA A 21 4.07 2.81 -18.11
C ALA A 21 3.66 3.37 -16.75
N GLN A 22 2.74 2.68 -16.10
CA GLN A 22 2.21 3.06 -14.78
C GLN A 22 1.74 1.82 -14.02
N GLN A 23 1.62 1.97 -12.70
CA GLN A 23 1.07 0.91 -11.87
C GLN A 23 -0.42 0.72 -12.15
N LYS A 24 -0.82 -0.51 -12.51
CA LYS A 24 -2.19 -0.85 -12.90
C LYS A 24 -3.08 -1.26 -11.72
N LEU A 25 -2.55 -2.08 -10.82
CA LEU A 25 -3.27 -2.62 -9.67
C LEU A 25 -2.65 -2.13 -8.36
N SER A 26 -3.46 -2.08 -7.30
CA SER A 26 -2.95 -1.87 -5.95
C SER A 26 -2.01 -3.02 -5.55
N ARG A 27 -0.84 -2.69 -5.02
CA ARG A 27 0.15 -3.66 -4.55
C ARG A 27 -0.06 -4.06 -3.09
N PHE A 28 -0.64 -3.17 -2.30
CA PHE A 28 -0.80 -3.36 -0.86
C PHE A 28 -2.17 -3.91 -0.47
N GLN A 29 -3.24 -3.64 -1.25
CA GLN A 29 -4.60 -4.08 -0.93
C GLN A 29 -4.71 -5.57 -0.57
N PRO A 30 -4.13 -6.54 -1.35
CA PRO A 30 -4.26 -7.98 -1.03
C PRO A 30 -3.43 -8.40 0.20
N LEU A 31 -2.49 -7.55 0.65
CA LEU A 31 -1.47 -7.86 1.65
C LEU A 31 -1.78 -7.26 3.02
N VAL A 32 -2.94 -6.68 3.18
CA VAL A 32 -3.46 -6.11 4.43
C VAL A 32 -4.81 -6.74 4.77
N ARG A 33 -5.23 -6.61 6.03
CA ARG A 33 -6.57 -7.02 6.43
C ARG A 33 -7.60 -6.11 5.79
N GLN A 34 -8.65 -6.68 5.22
CA GLN A 34 -9.71 -5.95 4.55
C GLN A 34 -11.00 -5.99 5.36
N GLU A 35 -11.68 -4.86 5.48
CA GLU A 35 -12.97 -4.70 6.11
C GLU A 35 -13.94 -4.04 5.12
N PRO A 36 -14.72 -4.84 4.39
CA PRO A 36 -15.66 -4.35 3.39
C PRO A 36 -16.96 -3.84 4.02
N ASN A 37 -17.76 -3.13 3.21
CA ASN A 37 -19.13 -2.72 3.51
C ASN A 37 -19.25 -1.89 4.79
N ILE A 38 -18.35 -0.93 4.99
CA ILE A 38 -18.44 -0.01 6.12
C ILE A 38 -19.58 0.97 5.87
N VAL A 39 -20.47 1.08 6.85
CA VAL A 39 -21.58 2.04 6.84
C VAL A 39 -21.25 3.19 7.79
N GLY A 40 -21.32 4.43 7.31
CA GLY A 40 -21.02 5.64 8.06
C GLY A 40 -19.62 6.19 7.78
N ILE A 41 -19.23 7.24 8.50
CA ILE A 41 -17.99 8.00 8.28
C ILE A 41 -16.75 7.24 8.79
N SER A 42 -16.92 6.42 9.80
CA SER A 42 -15.83 5.66 10.42
C SER A 42 -16.30 4.32 10.97
N LYS A 43 -15.37 3.35 11.04
CA LYS A 43 -15.57 2.05 11.69
C LYS A 43 -14.55 1.86 12.79
N THR A 44 -14.98 1.26 13.89
CA THR A 44 -14.10 0.90 15.02
C THR A 44 -13.50 -0.48 14.83
N VAL A 45 -12.20 -0.60 15.14
CA VAL A 45 -11.49 -1.87 15.27
C VAL A 45 -11.12 -2.02 16.74
N ASN A 46 -11.75 -2.96 17.43
CA ASN A 46 -11.48 -3.21 18.84
C ASN A 46 -10.28 -4.16 18.98
N ARG A 47 -9.39 -3.83 19.92
CA ARG A 47 -8.20 -4.59 20.26
C ARG A 47 -8.30 -5.08 21.68
N LEU A 48 -7.85 -6.30 21.90
CA LEU A 48 -7.67 -6.89 23.24
C LEU A 48 -6.18 -6.95 23.55
N GLY A 49 -5.78 -6.41 24.68
CA GLY A 49 -4.39 -6.46 25.12
C GLY A 49 -4.01 -7.85 25.64
N GLN A 50 -2.72 -8.06 25.84
CA GLN A 50 -2.18 -9.31 26.34
C GLN A 50 -2.56 -9.54 27.80
N ARG A 51 -2.82 -10.79 28.17
CA ARG A 51 -3.11 -11.20 29.56
C ARG A 51 -1.99 -12.09 30.08
N THR A 52 -1.69 -11.93 31.36
CA THR A 52 -0.74 -12.79 32.07
C THR A 52 -1.46 -13.71 33.03
N ALA A 53 -1.26 -15.01 32.88
CA ALA A 53 -1.78 -15.99 33.81
C ALA A 53 -1.00 -15.98 35.14
N GLN A 54 -1.71 -16.13 36.26
CA GLN A 54 -1.11 -16.23 37.58
C GLN A 54 -1.07 -17.69 38.05
N ARG A 55 0.08 -18.10 38.59
CA ARG A 55 0.19 -19.44 39.19
C ARG A 55 -0.52 -19.50 40.54
N ARG A 56 -1.39 -20.47 40.70
CA ARG A 56 -1.99 -20.77 42.01
C ARG A 56 -0.95 -21.36 42.95
N LEU A 57 -0.72 -20.70 44.08
CA LEU A 57 0.28 -21.11 45.08
C LEU A 57 -0.33 -21.83 46.29
N VAL A 58 -1.57 -21.53 46.62
CA VAL A 58 -2.24 -22.05 47.81
C VAL A 58 -3.53 -22.75 47.43
N ARG A 59 -3.88 -23.85 48.14
CA ARG A 59 -5.19 -24.51 48.00
C ARG A 59 -6.28 -23.56 48.55
N HIS A 60 -7.42 -23.53 47.85
CA HIS A 60 -8.58 -22.69 48.21
C HIS A 60 -8.29 -21.18 48.24
N SER A 61 -7.28 -20.71 47.50
CA SER A 61 -7.08 -19.27 47.27
C SER A 61 -8.17 -18.70 46.37
N ASP A 62 -8.49 -17.44 46.57
CA ASP A 62 -9.41 -16.69 45.71
C ASP A 62 -8.92 -16.70 44.24
N THR A 63 -9.87 -16.65 43.33
CA THR A 63 -9.56 -16.54 41.88
C THR A 63 -9.00 -15.16 41.58
N PRO A 64 -7.79 -15.04 41.02
CA PRO A 64 -7.26 -13.74 40.64
C PRO A 64 -8.13 -13.11 39.54
N LEU A 65 -8.56 -11.89 39.75
CA LEU A 65 -9.27 -11.07 38.77
C LEU A 65 -8.25 -10.21 38.06
N ASN A 66 -8.04 -10.48 36.76
CA ASN A 66 -7.21 -9.65 35.92
C ASN A 66 -8.10 -8.90 34.94
N ASP A 67 -8.05 -7.58 34.92
CA ASP A 67 -8.77 -6.77 33.97
C ASP A 67 -8.19 -6.95 32.57
N GLN A 68 -9.08 -7.10 31.59
CA GLN A 68 -8.69 -7.21 30.21
C GLN A 68 -8.49 -5.80 29.61
N PRO A 69 -7.26 -5.43 29.18
CA PRO A 69 -7.07 -4.13 28.54
C PRO A 69 -7.78 -4.09 27.18
N HIS A 70 -8.59 -3.07 26.99
CA HIS A 70 -9.29 -2.80 25.73
C HIS A 70 -8.75 -1.52 25.11
N SER A 71 -8.56 -1.53 23.80
CA SER A 71 -8.25 -0.34 23.03
C SER A 71 -8.98 -0.37 21.69
N THR A 72 -9.24 0.81 21.14
CA THR A 72 -9.99 0.95 19.89
C THR A 72 -9.21 1.81 18.92
N ARG A 73 -9.22 1.40 17.64
CA ARG A 73 -8.74 2.17 16.51
C ARG A 73 -9.92 2.54 15.61
N PHE A 74 -9.83 3.67 14.94
CA PHE A 74 -10.87 4.13 14.02
C PHE A 74 -10.34 4.11 12.58
N ILE A 75 -11.09 3.50 11.69
CA ILE A 75 -10.90 3.59 10.25
C ILE A 75 -11.77 4.77 9.80
N ASP A 76 -11.16 5.89 9.46
CA ASP A 76 -11.86 7.03 8.88
C ASP A 76 -11.90 6.86 7.37
N LEU A 77 -13.09 6.99 6.78
CA LEU A 77 -13.29 6.87 5.35
C LEU A 77 -13.17 8.24 4.69
N PHE A 78 -12.50 8.25 3.55
CA PHE A 78 -12.35 9.41 2.69
C PHE A 78 -12.81 9.06 1.28
N ASP A 79 -13.51 10.00 0.66
CA ASP A 79 -13.99 9.84 -0.70
C ASP A 79 -12.90 10.30 -1.68
N TRP A 80 -12.66 9.44 -2.67
CA TRP A 80 -11.72 9.69 -3.75
C TRP A 80 -12.49 9.63 -5.06
N GLU A 81 -12.30 10.64 -5.88
CA GLU A 81 -12.97 10.72 -7.17
C GLU A 81 -12.01 11.19 -8.25
N ASP A 82 -12.27 10.74 -9.47
CA ASP A 82 -11.59 11.16 -10.67
C ASP A 82 -12.62 11.27 -11.80
N GLY A 83 -12.51 12.29 -12.62
CA GLY A 83 -13.49 12.50 -13.67
C GLY A 83 -12.91 13.26 -14.84
N ASP A 84 -13.32 12.85 -16.05
CA ASP A 84 -12.98 13.52 -17.29
C ASP A 84 -14.21 13.69 -18.18
N MET A 85 -14.12 14.59 -19.12
CA MET A 85 -15.20 14.93 -20.02
C MET A 85 -14.72 14.92 -21.47
N LEU A 86 -15.42 14.17 -22.30
CA LEU A 86 -15.17 14.08 -23.74
C LEU A 86 -16.19 14.93 -24.48
N ASP A 87 -15.71 15.90 -25.26
CA ASP A 87 -16.56 16.69 -26.12
C ASP A 87 -17.07 15.83 -27.28
N ASP A 88 -18.37 15.92 -27.55
CA ASP A 88 -19.02 15.16 -28.62
C ASP A 88 -18.48 15.56 -30.01
N GLN A 89 -18.07 16.82 -30.17
CA GLN A 89 -17.44 17.29 -31.42
C GLN A 89 -16.02 16.71 -31.61
N ASP A 90 -15.27 16.55 -30.53
CA ASP A 90 -13.93 15.93 -30.60
C ASP A 90 -14.04 14.43 -30.88
N LYS A 91 -15.07 13.78 -30.35
CA LYS A 91 -15.35 12.37 -30.62
C LYS A 91 -15.61 12.09 -32.12
N ILE A 92 -16.28 13.01 -32.82
CA ILE A 92 -16.50 12.91 -34.28
C ILE A 92 -15.17 13.04 -35.03
N ARG A 93 -14.19 13.75 -34.47
CA ARG A 93 -12.85 13.96 -35.07
C ARG A 93 -11.87 12.85 -34.72
N MET A 94 -12.14 12.07 -33.68
CA MET A 94 -11.32 10.93 -33.29
C MET A 94 -11.69 9.69 -34.09
N LEU A 95 -10.70 8.96 -34.57
CA LEU A 95 -10.90 7.69 -35.27
C LEU A 95 -11.28 6.53 -34.35
N VAL A 96 -11.01 6.67 -33.04
CA VAL A 96 -11.19 5.64 -32.00
C VAL A 96 -11.97 6.23 -30.84
N ASP A 97 -12.89 5.46 -30.24
CA ASP A 97 -13.58 5.85 -29.01
C ASP A 97 -12.69 5.61 -27.77
N PRO A 98 -12.13 6.65 -27.12
CA PRO A 98 -11.17 6.51 -26.03
C PRO A 98 -11.81 6.17 -24.68
N LYS A 99 -13.12 5.98 -24.59
CA LYS A 99 -13.83 5.79 -23.32
C LYS A 99 -13.27 4.68 -22.45
N SER A 100 -12.95 3.52 -23.05
CA SER A 100 -12.42 2.35 -22.32
C SER A 100 -11.04 2.62 -21.75
N ASP A 101 -10.20 3.33 -22.51
CA ASP A 101 -8.81 3.62 -22.08
C ASP A 101 -8.78 4.68 -20.99
N TYR A 102 -9.67 5.68 -21.05
CA TYR A 102 -9.84 6.69 -20.02
C TYR A 102 -10.36 6.08 -18.71
N VAL A 103 -11.37 5.22 -18.80
CA VAL A 103 -11.87 4.46 -17.63
C VAL A 103 -10.73 3.63 -17.01
N ALA A 104 -9.95 2.93 -17.83
CA ALA A 104 -8.83 2.13 -17.34
C ALA A 104 -7.76 3.00 -16.66
N ALA A 105 -7.43 4.16 -17.21
CA ALA A 105 -6.47 5.10 -16.64
C ALA A 105 -6.94 5.65 -15.29
N MET A 106 -8.23 6.02 -15.17
CA MET A 106 -8.84 6.47 -13.91
C MET A 106 -8.82 5.39 -12.83
N VAL A 107 -9.20 4.16 -13.17
CA VAL A 107 -9.15 3.01 -12.25
C VAL A 107 -7.73 2.76 -11.76
N GLN A 108 -6.73 2.87 -12.63
CA GLN A 108 -5.33 2.75 -12.24
C GLN A 108 -4.90 3.90 -11.31
N GLY A 109 -5.39 5.12 -11.54
CA GLY A 109 -5.20 6.28 -10.64
C GLY A 109 -5.73 6.01 -9.24
N LEU A 110 -6.96 5.52 -9.14
CA LEU A 110 -7.59 5.17 -7.87
C LEU A 110 -6.89 4.00 -7.17
N ASN A 111 -6.39 3.00 -7.92
CA ASN A 111 -5.60 1.91 -7.34
C ASN A 111 -4.28 2.41 -6.72
N ARG A 112 -3.64 3.42 -7.34
CA ARG A 112 -2.46 4.06 -6.75
C ARG A 112 -2.82 4.83 -5.47
N ALA A 113 -3.96 5.52 -5.45
CA ALA A 113 -4.45 6.19 -4.25
C ALA A 113 -4.74 5.21 -3.09
N LYS A 114 -5.22 3.99 -3.38
CA LYS A 114 -5.33 2.93 -2.35
C LYS A 114 -3.99 2.64 -1.69
N ASP A 115 -2.94 2.51 -2.49
CA ASP A 115 -1.60 2.26 -1.95
C ASP A 115 -1.11 3.43 -1.08
N ASP A 116 -1.37 4.67 -1.48
CA ASP A 116 -1.01 5.85 -0.67
C ASP A 116 -1.72 5.86 0.69
N VAL A 117 -3.00 5.49 0.71
CA VAL A 117 -3.79 5.41 1.95
C VAL A 117 -3.21 4.34 2.89
N VAL A 118 -2.81 3.18 2.37
CA VAL A 118 -2.18 2.12 3.17
C VAL A 118 -0.82 2.55 3.70
N ILE A 119 0.01 3.19 2.87
CA ILE A 119 1.33 3.71 3.28
C ILE A 119 1.17 4.79 4.37
N ALA A 120 0.22 5.71 4.18
CA ALA A 120 -0.07 6.75 5.17
C ALA A 120 -0.55 6.16 6.50
N ALA A 121 -1.36 5.11 6.48
CA ALA A 121 -1.81 4.40 7.68
C ALA A 121 -0.67 3.66 8.39
N ALA A 122 0.27 3.08 7.63
CA ALA A 122 1.43 2.38 8.18
C ALA A 122 2.37 3.33 8.94
N LEU A 123 2.73 4.45 8.33
CA LEU A 123 3.77 5.36 8.82
C LEU A 123 3.23 6.54 9.62
N GLY A 124 1.97 6.91 9.40
CA GLY A 124 1.30 8.04 10.05
C GLY A 124 0.77 7.74 11.45
N ASN A 125 -0.06 8.62 11.95
CA ASN A 125 -0.72 8.47 13.23
C ASN A 125 -2.01 7.66 13.08
N ALA A 126 -2.23 6.72 13.98
CA ALA A 126 -3.47 5.96 14.07
C ALA A 126 -4.44 6.67 15.03
N ARG A 127 -5.69 6.90 14.59
CA ARG A 127 -6.72 7.49 15.45
C ARG A 127 -7.23 6.44 16.45
N ALA A 128 -7.22 6.80 17.73
CA ALA A 128 -7.73 5.99 18.83
C ALA A 128 -8.68 6.79 19.70
N THR A 129 -9.40 6.12 20.61
CA THR A 129 -10.26 6.79 21.60
C THR A 129 -9.47 7.72 22.51
N SER A 130 -8.23 7.37 22.82
CA SER A 130 -7.31 8.17 23.63
C SER A 130 -6.62 9.32 22.87
N GLY A 131 -6.92 9.51 21.58
CA GLY A 131 -6.26 10.47 20.70
C GLY A 131 -5.42 9.80 19.60
N ASN A 132 -4.62 10.58 18.90
CA ASN A 132 -3.76 10.07 17.83
C ASN A 132 -2.54 9.36 18.40
N VAL A 133 -2.31 8.14 17.95
CA VAL A 133 -1.18 7.29 18.36
C VAL A 133 -0.16 7.22 17.22
N ALA A 134 1.01 7.78 17.45
CA ALA A 134 2.14 7.68 16.52
C ALA A 134 2.77 6.28 16.56
N LEU A 135 3.51 5.92 15.50
CA LEU A 135 4.34 4.73 15.53
C LEU A 135 5.43 4.89 16.59
N THR A 136 5.52 3.92 17.49
CA THR A 136 6.46 3.93 18.62
C THR A 136 7.91 4.04 18.13
N SER A 137 8.75 4.81 18.82
CA SER A 137 10.16 4.97 18.46
C SER A 137 10.93 3.65 18.40
N GLY A 138 10.58 2.68 19.25
CA GLY A 138 11.15 1.33 19.23
C GLY A 138 10.83 0.53 17.96
N GLN A 139 9.84 0.93 17.18
CA GLN A 139 9.47 0.32 15.90
C GLN A 139 10.06 1.09 14.69
N LYS A 140 11.01 2.00 14.93
CA LYS A 140 11.66 2.79 13.89
C LYS A 140 13.15 2.50 13.86
N ILE A 141 13.64 2.04 12.73
CA ILE A 141 15.06 1.84 12.46
C ILE A 141 15.55 3.06 11.68
N ALA A 142 16.40 3.84 12.33
CA ALA A 142 16.93 5.07 11.74
C ALA A 142 17.83 4.78 10.52
N ASN A 143 17.94 5.76 9.62
CA ASN A 143 18.75 5.65 8.42
C ASN A 143 20.25 5.46 8.69
N GLY A 144 20.79 6.04 9.79
CA GLY A 144 22.20 5.95 10.15
C GLY A 144 23.17 6.42 9.04
N GLY A 145 22.72 7.24 8.09
CA GLY A 145 23.51 7.67 6.94
C GLY A 145 23.79 6.55 5.91
N THR A 146 23.08 5.43 5.97
CA THR A 146 23.28 4.27 5.11
C THR A 146 22.02 3.90 4.33
N GLY A 147 22.19 3.25 3.19
CA GLY A 147 21.08 2.65 2.44
C GLY A 147 20.41 1.48 3.19
N LEU A 148 19.68 0.66 2.48
CA LEU A 148 19.03 -0.52 3.06
C LEU A 148 20.06 -1.66 3.20
N THR A 149 20.60 -1.84 4.42
CA THR A 149 21.61 -2.85 4.72
C THR A 149 21.00 -4.13 5.30
N LYS A 150 21.74 -5.24 5.20
CA LYS A 150 21.40 -6.52 5.84
C LYS A 150 21.12 -6.36 7.36
N ALA A 151 21.92 -5.54 8.04
CA ALA A 151 21.75 -5.31 9.47
C ALA A 151 20.38 -4.71 9.81
N LYS A 152 19.89 -3.74 9.04
CA LYS A 152 18.57 -3.14 9.21
C LYS A 152 17.46 -4.17 9.01
N ILE A 153 17.58 -5.05 8.01
CA ILE A 153 16.59 -6.11 7.73
C ILE A 153 16.55 -7.12 8.88
N ILE A 154 17.70 -7.53 9.39
CA ILE A 154 17.81 -8.43 10.55
C ILE A 154 17.20 -7.76 11.79
N SER A 155 17.49 -6.48 12.03
CA SER A 155 16.91 -5.72 13.14
C SER A 155 15.38 -5.61 13.02
N ALA A 156 14.86 -5.39 11.81
CA ALA A 156 13.42 -5.41 11.59
C ALA A 156 12.80 -6.78 11.95
N LYS A 157 13.44 -7.87 11.52
CA LYS A 157 13.00 -9.24 11.87
C LYS A 157 13.06 -9.52 13.36
N GLN A 158 14.12 -9.04 14.03
CA GLN A 158 14.25 -9.15 15.48
C GLN A 158 13.08 -8.47 16.21
N LEU A 159 12.67 -7.26 15.79
CA LEU A 159 11.54 -6.55 16.39
C LEU A 159 10.24 -7.32 16.26
N PHE A 160 9.94 -7.92 15.11
CA PHE A 160 8.76 -8.78 14.95
C PHE A 160 8.79 -9.98 15.90
N ARG A 161 9.94 -10.62 16.07
CA ARG A 161 10.09 -11.75 17.00
C ARG A 161 9.96 -11.36 18.46
N GLN A 162 10.54 -10.21 18.85
CA GLN A 162 10.41 -9.68 20.20
C GLN A 162 8.95 -9.39 20.58
N ASN A 163 8.15 -9.00 19.60
CA ASN A 163 6.74 -8.68 19.79
C ASN A 163 5.80 -9.88 19.52
N GLU A 164 6.34 -11.07 19.29
CA GLU A 164 5.56 -12.27 18.96
C GLU A 164 4.59 -12.06 17.77
N ALA A 165 5.04 -11.28 16.78
CA ALA A 165 4.26 -10.93 15.59
C ALA A 165 4.89 -11.53 14.31
N ASP A 166 5.42 -12.73 14.41
CA ASP A 166 6.15 -13.41 13.35
C ASP A 166 5.35 -14.57 12.71
N GLU A 167 6.00 -15.28 11.82
CA GLU A 167 5.43 -16.43 11.11
C GLU A 167 5.05 -17.61 12.02
N PHE A 168 5.59 -17.73 13.25
CA PHE A 168 5.23 -18.78 14.19
C PHE A 168 3.82 -18.61 14.77
N VAL A 169 3.35 -17.37 14.83
CA VAL A 169 1.97 -17.04 15.23
C VAL A 169 1.01 -17.14 14.03
N GLY A 170 1.51 -17.46 12.84
CA GLY A 170 0.73 -17.58 11.61
C GLY A 170 0.58 -16.26 10.84
N GLU A 171 1.39 -15.25 11.15
CA GLU A 171 1.37 -13.99 10.43
C GLU A 171 2.23 -14.06 9.15
N GLU A 172 1.71 -13.47 8.10
CA GLU A 172 2.48 -13.24 6.87
C GLU A 172 3.18 -11.88 6.97
N LEU A 173 4.50 -11.89 6.81
CA LEU A 173 5.33 -10.68 6.89
C LEU A 173 5.68 -10.17 5.51
N TYR A 174 5.54 -8.87 5.33
CA TYR A 174 5.82 -8.15 4.09
C TYR A 174 6.83 -7.04 4.34
N PHE A 175 7.54 -6.64 3.28
CA PHE A 175 8.49 -5.53 3.31
C PHE A 175 8.33 -4.68 2.05
N ALA A 176 8.01 -3.39 2.22
CA ALA A 176 7.92 -2.43 1.12
C ALA A 176 9.26 -1.73 0.91
N TYR A 177 9.72 -1.69 -0.33
CA TYR A 177 11.00 -1.09 -0.70
C TYR A 177 10.93 -0.36 -2.05
N GLY A 178 11.83 0.60 -2.26
CA GLY A 178 11.96 1.31 -3.54
C GLY A 178 13.11 0.76 -4.40
N SER A 179 13.25 1.28 -5.61
CA SER A 179 14.28 0.87 -6.57
C SER A 179 15.70 1.11 -6.06
N LYS A 180 15.96 2.23 -5.37
CA LYS A 180 17.25 2.53 -4.78
C LYS A 180 17.64 1.49 -3.72
N GLN A 181 16.70 1.13 -2.84
CA GLN A 181 16.91 0.14 -1.79
C GLN A 181 17.15 -1.27 -2.36
N LEU A 182 16.54 -1.60 -3.51
CA LEU A 182 16.88 -2.81 -4.24
C LEU A 182 18.34 -2.80 -4.68
N ASN A 183 18.79 -1.69 -5.26
CA ASN A 183 20.18 -1.54 -5.68
C ASN A 183 21.14 -1.66 -4.49
N ASP A 184 20.83 -1.07 -3.33
CA ASP A 184 21.63 -1.19 -2.11
C ASP A 184 21.81 -2.65 -1.69
N ILE A 185 20.74 -3.45 -1.73
CA ILE A 185 20.80 -4.88 -1.41
C ILE A 185 21.63 -5.65 -2.43
N LEU A 186 21.46 -5.37 -3.72
CA LEU A 186 22.17 -6.07 -4.80
C LEU A 186 23.67 -5.72 -4.85
N THR A 187 24.05 -4.53 -4.38
CA THR A 187 25.45 -4.08 -4.36
C THR A 187 26.19 -4.41 -3.04
N ASP A 188 25.46 -4.89 -2.02
CA ASP A 188 26.09 -5.25 -0.75
C ASP A 188 26.96 -6.50 -0.92
N THR A 189 28.30 -6.29 -0.92
CA THR A 189 29.30 -7.35 -1.12
C THR A 189 29.31 -8.40 -0.02
N THR A 190 28.80 -8.09 1.17
CA THR A 190 28.68 -9.08 2.27
C THR A 190 27.62 -10.14 1.99
N LEU A 191 26.68 -9.82 1.14
CA LEU A 191 25.62 -10.71 0.69
C LEU A 191 26.03 -11.52 -0.55
N THR A 192 26.91 -10.99 -1.42
CA THR A 192 27.27 -11.61 -2.68
C THR A 192 28.29 -12.75 -2.55
N ASN A 193 29.07 -12.80 -1.46
CA ASN A 193 30.19 -13.73 -1.35
C ASN A 193 29.86 -15.14 -0.86
N GLN A 194 28.67 -15.44 -0.35
CA GLN A 194 28.40 -16.75 0.27
C GLN A 194 27.01 -17.37 0.06
N ASP A 195 26.06 -16.71 -0.63
CA ASP A 195 24.71 -17.25 -0.69
C ASP A 195 24.18 -17.52 -2.11
N PHE A 196 23.90 -18.78 -2.41
CA PHE A 196 23.17 -19.24 -3.60
C PHE A 196 21.83 -18.54 -3.83
N VAL A 197 21.24 -17.99 -2.79
CA VAL A 197 19.98 -17.24 -2.84
C VAL A 197 20.17 -15.89 -3.54
N LEU A 198 21.31 -15.24 -3.30
CA LEU A 198 21.60 -13.94 -3.91
C LEU A 198 21.99 -14.02 -5.38
N LEU A 199 22.63 -15.12 -5.80
CA LEU A 199 22.86 -15.40 -7.21
C LEU A 199 21.55 -15.45 -8.00
N ARG A 200 20.48 -16.03 -7.42
CA ARG A 200 19.14 -16.00 -8.02
C ARG A 200 18.53 -14.62 -8.04
N LEU A 201 18.65 -13.84 -6.96
CA LEU A 201 18.15 -12.45 -6.90
C LEU A 201 18.82 -11.57 -7.94
N LEU A 202 20.14 -11.73 -8.15
CA LEU A 202 20.88 -11.02 -9.20
C LEU A 202 20.48 -11.46 -10.61
N GLN A 203 20.20 -12.74 -10.80
CA GLN A 203 19.76 -13.28 -12.09
C GLN A 203 18.34 -12.84 -12.44
N GLU A 204 17.44 -12.80 -11.47
CA GLU A 204 16.03 -12.43 -11.65
C GLU A 204 15.80 -10.91 -11.60
N GLY A 205 16.76 -10.14 -11.07
CA GLY A 205 16.66 -8.68 -10.92
C GLY A 205 15.50 -8.23 -10.01
N ASN A 206 14.89 -9.17 -9.25
CA ASN A 206 13.77 -8.92 -8.37
C ASN A 206 13.78 -9.88 -7.18
N ILE A 207 13.25 -9.43 -6.04
CA ILE A 207 13.09 -10.26 -4.84
C ILE A 207 11.73 -10.94 -4.90
N ASN A 208 11.58 -11.96 -5.75
CA ASN A 208 10.32 -12.67 -5.95
C ASN A 208 10.00 -13.70 -4.85
N ASN A 209 10.99 -14.12 -4.06
CA ASN A 209 10.85 -15.14 -3.04
C ASN A 209 10.90 -14.54 -1.64
N LYS A 210 10.35 -15.28 -0.66
CA LYS A 210 10.51 -14.93 0.76
C LYS A 210 12.00 -14.94 1.11
N TRP A 211 12.54 -13.78 1.45
CA TRP A 211 13.89 -13.62 1.93
C TRP A 211 13.91 -12.93 3.30
N ALA A 212 14.76 -13.39 4.21
CA ALA A 212 14.80 -12.99 5.61
C ALA A 212 13.43 -13.11 6.34
N GLY A 213 12.55 -13.99 5.85
CA GLY A 213 11.20 -14.18 6.39
C GLY A 213 10.16 -13.16 5.93
N PHE A 214 10.53 -12.24 5.04
CA PHE A 214 9.61 -11.25 4.44
C PHE A 214 9.29 -11.59 2.99
N GLN A 215 8.07 -11.28 2.58
CA GLN A 215 7.71 -11.14 1.18
C GLN A 215 7.94 -9.69 0.75
N TRP A 216 8.71 -9.49 -0.30
CA TRP A 216 9.20 -8.18 -0.73
C TRP A 216 8.27 -7.56 -1.77
N ILE A 217 7.85 -6.32 -1.52
CA ILE A 217 6.91 -5.58 -2.36
C ILE A 217 7.58 -4.30 -2.87
N PRO A 218 7.88 -4.21 -4.17
CA PRO A 218 8.46 -3.00 -4.74
C PRO A 218 7.42 -1.88 -4.80
N SER A 219 7.74 -0.68 -4.33
CA SER A 219 6.88 0.50 -4.47
C SER A 219 7.70 1.78 -4.48
N GLU A 220 7.53 2.59 -5.53
CA GLU A 220 8.13 3.92 -5.61
C GLU A 220 7.29 5.01 -4.90
N ARG A 221 6.11 4.65 -4.41
CA ARG A 221 5.20 5.57 -3.71
C ARG A 221 5.56 5.78 -2.24
N LEU A 222 6.58 5.10 -1.74
CA LEU A 222 7.07 5.27 -0.37
C LEU A 222 7.54 6.71 -0.14
N PRO A 223 7.25 7.32 1.03
CA PRO A 223 7.64 8.68 1.34
C PRO A 223 9.15 8.89 1.21
N LEU A 224 9.53 9.96 0.53
CA LEU A 224 10.90 10.39 0.37
C LEU A 224 11.04 11.81 0.94
N SER A 225 11.86 11.97 1.96
CA SER A 225 12.12 13.26 2.60
C SER A 225 13.62 13.46 2.81
N GLY A 226 14.17 14.54 2.27
CA GLY A 226 15.61 14.84 2.41
C GLY A 226 16.56 13.75 1.89
N GLY A 227 16.16 13.01 0.85
CA GLY A 227 16.93 11.88 0.32
C GLY A 227 16.77 10.57 1.09
N ILE A 228 16.01 10.58 2.20
CA ILE A 228 15.71 9.40 3.02
C ILE A 228 14.37 8.85 2.59
N ARG A 229 14.33 7.59 2.21
CA ARG A 229 13.10 6.86 1.91
C ARG A 229 12.67 6.06 3.13
N SER A 230 11.43 6.24 3.55
CA SER A 230 10.84 5.48 4.65
C SER A 230 10.23 4.19 4.10
N CYS A 231 11.00 3.12 4.16
CA CYS A 231 10.52 1.76 3.94
C CYS A 231 9.77 1.26 5.17
N PHE A 232 8.95 0.24 5.02
CA PHE A 232 8.33 -0.39 6.18
C PHE A 232 8.10 -1.88 5.96
N ALA A 233 8.20 -2.62 7.06
CA ALA A 233 7.78 -4.00 7.14
C ALA A 233 6.49 -4.08 7.95
N TRP A 234 5.58 -5.01 7.60
CA TRP A 234 4.32 -5.20 8.32
C TRP A 234 3.87 -6.66 8.32
N ALA A 235 3.11 -7.01 9.35
CA ALA A 235 2.32 -8.23 9.37
C ALA A 235 0.94 -7.95 8.75
N LYS A 236 0.35 -8.92 8.08
CA LYS A 236 -0.94 -8.77 7.37
C LYS A 236 -2.04 -8.19 8.25
N SER A 237 -2.11 -8.61 9.50
CA SER A 237 -3.11 -8.14 10.47
C SER A 237 -2.77 -6.78 11.09
N GLY A 238 -1.54 -6.25 10.87
CA GLY A 238 -1.07 -4.98 11.44
C GLY A 238 -1.74 -3.74 10.86
N ILE A 239 -2.25 -3.83 9.62
CA ILE A 239 -2.95 -2.74 8.93
C ILE A 239 -4.32 -3.25 8.51
N THR A 240 -5.35 -2.44 8.75
CA THR A 240 -6.71 -2.72 8.27
C THR A 240 -7.12 -1.65 7.26
N LEU A 241 -7.44 -2.09 6.05
CA LEU A 241 -8.02 -1.29 4.98
C LEU A 241 -9.53 -1.49 5.00
N GLY A 242 -10.27 -0.42 5.19
CA GLY A 242 -11.72 -0.40 5.15
C GLY A 242 -12.25 0.30 3.92
N TYR A 243 -13.34 -0.19 3.38
CA TYR A 243 -14.03 0.47 2.27
C TYR A 243 -15.55 0.37 2.42
N ALA A 244 -16.22 1.50 2.15
CA ALA A 244 -17.67 1.58 2.03
C ALA A 244 -18.09 1.24 0.59
N GLU A 245 -17.34 1.74 -0.38
CA GLU A 245 -17.54 1.50 -1.80
C GLU A 245 -16.19 1.25 -2.47
N GLU A 246 -16.08 0.13 -3.17
CA GLU A 246 -14.95 -0.12 -4.06
C GLU A 246 -15.01 0.81 -5.28
N ILE A 247 -14.05 0.69 -6.18
CA ILE A 247 -14.01 1.54 -7.38
C ILE A 247 -15.29 1.31 -8.19
N MET A 248 -16.11 2.35 -8.28
CA MET A 248 -17.27 2.41 -9.14
C MET A 248 -17.03 3.40 -10.28
N THR A 249 -17.29 2.98 -11.50
CA THR A 249 -17.17 3.82 -12.68
C THR A 249 -18.56 4.09 -13.28
N ARG A 250 -18.76 5.30 -13.76
CA ARG A 250 -19.99 5.71 -14.48
C ARG A 250 -19.61 6.47 -15.74
N VAL A 251 -20.31 6.17 -16.81
CA VAL A 251 -20.20 6.90 -18.07
C VAL A 251 -21.60 7.39 -18.43
N GLY A 252 -21.76 8.67 -18.67
CA GLY A 252 -23.06 9.27 -19.00
C GLY A 252 -22.90 10.62 -19.67
N GLU A 253 -23.98 11.11 -20.28
CA GLU A 253 -24.02 12.45 -20.87
C GLU A 253 -24.36 13.47 -19.79
N ASP A 254 -23.73 14.64 -19.83
CA ASP A 254 -24.00 15.75 -18.94
C ASP A 254 -24.81 16.83 -19.70
N PRO A 255 -26.12 16.97 -19.44
CA PRO A 255 -26.96 17.95 -20.11
C PRO A 255 -26.51 19.40 -19.85
N GLY A 256 -25.87 19.66 -18.70
CA GLY A 256 -25.37 20.98 -18.35
C GLY A 256 -24.12 21.41 -19.11
N LYS A 257 -23.50 20.48 -19.86
CA LYS A 257 -22.25 20.66 -20.59
C LYS A 257 -22.37 20.23 -22.04
N SER A 258 -23.36 20.73 -22.73
CA SER A 258 -23.61 20.47 -24.17
C SER A 258 -23.77 18.98 -24.50
N PHE A 259 -24.30 18.17 -23.56
CA PHE A 259 -24.43 16.71 -23.68
C PHE A 259 -23.12 15.97 -23.88
N ASN A 260 -22.00 16.56 -23.47
CA ASN A 260 -20.71 15.90 -23.52
C ASN A 260 -20.69 14.64 -22.66
N VAL A 261 -19.91 13.64 -23.09
CA VAL A 261 -19.78 12.39 -22.36
C VAL A 261 -18.88 12.60 -21.16
N ARG A 262 -19.44 12.45 -19.95
CA ARG A 262 -18.72 12.46 -18.69
C ARG A 262 -18.35 11.05 -18.29
N ILE A 263 -17.07 10.84 -18.03
CA ILE A 263 -16.53 9.64 -17.43
C ILE A 263 -16.21 9.98 -15.98
N TYR A 264 -16.65 9.15 -15.06
CA TYR A 264 -16.50 9.40 -13.63
C TYR A 264 -16.17 8.10 -12.90
N ALA A 265 -15.18 8.14 -12.04
CA ALA A 265 -14.80 7.04 -11.18
C ALA A 265 -14.69 7.53 -9.73
N LYS A 266 -15.19 6.74 -8.80
CA LYS A 266 -15.13 7.07 -7.36
C LYS A 266 -14.85 5.84 -6.52
N MET A 267 -14.36 6.06 -5.31
CA MET A 267 -14.23 5.07 -4.25
C MET A 267 -14.28 5.75 -2.88
N SER A 268 -14.72 5.01 -1.85
CA SER A 268 -14.69 5.49 -0.46
C SER A 268 -13.91 4.51 0.40
N ILE A 269 -12.70 4.91 0.81
CA ILE A 269 -11.74 4.06 1.50
C ILE A 269 -11.07 4.76 2.66
N GLY A 270 -10.58 3.97 3.60
CA GLY A 270 -9.72 4.42 4.69
C GLY A 270 -8.87 3.27 5.21
N ALA A 271 -7.77 3.57 5.84
CA ALA A 271 -6.94 2.57 6.46
C ALA A 271 -6.46 3.03 7.84
N VAL A 272 -6.20 2.09 8.71
CA VAL A 272 -5.64 2.36 10.03
C VAL A 272 -4.63 1.29 10.41
N ARG A 273 -3.58 1.73 11.09
CA ARG A 273 -2.66 0.83 11.78
C ARG A 273 -3.39 0.24 12.99
N THR A 274 -3.55 -1.10 12.98
CA THR A 274 -4.26 -1.80 14.05
C THR A 274 -3.36 -1.98 15.27
N GLU A 275 -2.12 -2.40 15.07
CA GLU A 275 -1.13 -2.66 16.12
C GLU A 275 0.22 -2.07 15.75
N GLU A 276 0.83 -1.34 16.67
CA GLU A 276 2.13 -0.70 16.48
C GLU A 276 3.24 -1.75 16.37
N GLU A 277 3.14 -2.81 17.16
CA GLU A 277 4.11 -3.90 17.27
C GLU A 277 4.21 -4.73 15.97
N LYS A 278 3.18 -4.68 15.13
CA LYS A 278 3.10 -5.38 13.84
C LYS A 278 3.60 -4.55 12.65
N ILE A 279 4.20 -3.40 12.90
CA ILE A 279 4.76 -2.53 11.86
C ILE A 279 6.13 -2.03 12.30
N VAL A 280 7.10 -2.10 11.40
CA VAL A 280 8.45 -1.58 11.60
C VAL A 280 8.79 -0.64 10.46
N GLN A 281 9.07 0.61 10.78
CA GLN A 281 9.61 1.59 9.83
C GLN A 281 11.12 1.40 9.70
N VAL A 282 11.62 1.41 8.47
CA VAL A 282 13.05 1.29 8.15
C VAL A 282 13.44 2.44 7.25
N ASP A 283 14.19 3.38 7.77
CA ASP A 283 14.64 4.53 6.98
C ASP A 283 15.97 4.19 6.27
N ALA A 284 16.06 4.52 4.99
CA ALA A 284 17.23 4.31 4.15
C ALA A 284 17.50 5.54 3.28
N VAL A 285 18.78 5.85 3.09
CA VAL A 285 19.23 7.00 2.27
C VAL A 285 19.16 6.66 0.78
#